data_50fd99cb0e345c964aeb888a57958452
#
_entry.id   50fd99cb0e345c964aeb888a57958452
#
_cell.length_a   1.000
_cell.length_b   1.000
_cell.length_c   1.000
_cell.angle_alpha   90.00
_cell.angle_beta   90.00
_cell.angle_gamma   90.00
#
_symmetry.space_group_name_H-M   'P 1'
#
loop_
_entity.id
_entity.type
_entity.pdbx_description
1 polymer ?
#
loop_
_entity_poly.entity_id
_entity_poly.type
_entity_poly.pdbx_seq_one_letter_code
_entity_poly.pdbx_strand_id
1 'polypeptide(L)'
;SWVDIGSEYRAPELSAALVYSQLINLKEPQNKRKQLWNNYYNSIKKIDSRILTTQVYNKKKIQSAFHIFCIIFKSKKIRENFASFMKKKGVLCFFHYYPLHLSRLGKKLSKTKLNITEKIFNGLVRLPLYPDLKLEEQKKIINNLMLFIKKNHFL
;
A
#
# COMPACT_ATOMS: atom_id res chain seq x y z
N SER A 1 -37.86 0.06 24.39
CA SER A 1 -37.61 -1.34 24.76
C SER A 1 -36.75 -1.99 23.69
N TRP A 2 -35.84 -2.84 24.10
CA TRP A 2 -35.02 -3.65 23.21
C TRP A 2 -35.84 -4.79 22.66
N VAL A 3 -35.91 -4.92 21.34
CA VAL A 3 -36.80 -5.91 20.68
C VAL A 3 -36.00 -6.98 19.93
N ASP A 4 -34.68 -6.77 19.71
CA ASP A 4 -33.82 -7.72 19.03
C ASP A 4 -32.33 -7.46 19.36
N ILE A 5 -31.46 -8.41 18.96
CA ILE A 5 -30.01 -8.26 19.04
C ILE A 5 -29.56 -7.30 17.96
N GLY A 6 -28.86 -6.26 18.34
CA GLY A 6 -28.35 -5.24 17.42
C GLY A 6 -27.09 -4.58 17.91
N SER A 7 -26.51 -3.75 17.07
CA SER A 7 -25.33 -2.94 17.37
C SER A 7 -25.61 -1.47 17.08
N GLU A 8 -25.03 -0.59 17.88
CA GLU A 8 -25.06 0.84 17.61
C GLU A 8 -23.86 1.23 16.77
N TYR A 9 -24.12 1.81 15.58
CA TYR A 9 -23.10 2.25 14.64
C TYR A 9 -22.96 3.77 14.55
N ARG A 10 -23.50 4.52 15.51
CA ARG A 10 -23.37 5.97 15.55
C ARG A 10 -21.94 6.36 15.92
N ALA A 11 -21.33 7.22 15.12
CA ALA A 11 -20.04 7.80 15.46
C ALA A 11 -20.21 8.77 16.64
N PRO A 12 -19.31 8.80 17.64
CA PRO A 12 -19.27 9.84 18.66
C PRO A 12 -19.16 11.22 18.01
N GLU A 13 -19.84 12.23 18.57
CA GLU A 13 -19.86 13.61 18.07
C GLU A 13 -18.47 14.18 17.84
N LEU A 14 -17.52 13.91 18.76
CA LEU A 14 -16.13 14.35 18.60
C LEU A 14 -15.47 13.76 17.37
N SER A 15 -15.72 12.48 17.08
CA SER A 15 -15.19 11.81 15.88
C SER A 15 -15.87 12.36 14.62
N ALA A 16 -17.17 12.62 14.67
CA ALA A 16 -17.90 13.20 13.56
C ALA A 16 -17.41 14.62 13.23
N ALA A 17 -17.19 15.46 14.23
CA ALA A 17 -16.63 16.81 14.05
C ALA A 17 -15.21 16.77 13.43
N LEU A 18 -14.36 15.83 13.87
CA LEU A 18 -13.02 15.65 13.33
C LEU A 18 -13.06 15.22 11.87
N VAL A 19 -13.91 14.25 11.53
CA VAL A 19 -14.10 13.79 10.15
C VAL A 19 -14.64 14.91 9.28
N TYR A 20 -15.61 15.69 9.76
CA TYR A 20 -16.19 16.82 9.03
C TYR A 20 -15.13 17.87 8.69
N SER A 21 -14.28 18.25 9.68
CA SER A 21 -13.20 19.21 9.46
C SER A 21 -12.17 18.73 8.42
N GLN A 22 -11.89 17.42 8.39
CA GLN A 22 -11.00 16.83 7.38
C GLN A 22 -11.64 16.77 5.99
N LEU A 23 -12.95 16.51 5.90
CA LEU A 23 -13.67 16.45 4.62
C LEU A 23 -13.75 17.82 3.94
N ILE A 24 -13.96 18.90 4.68
CA ILE A 24 -13.95 20.27 4.14
C ILE A 24 -12.61 20.57 3.44
N ASN A 25 -11.50 20.09 4.00
CA ASN A 25 -10.16 20.36 3.51
C ASN A 25 -9.57 19.21 2.67
N LEU A 26 -10.40 18.24 2.23
CA LEU A 26 -9.94 16.99 1.61
C LEU A 26 -9.17 17.20 0.30
N LYS A 27 -9.51 18.23 -0.48
CA LYS A 27 -8.99 18.46 -1.85
C LYS A 27 -7.46 18.58 -1.88
N GLU A 28 -6.88 19.35 -0.96
CA GLU A 28 -5.44 19.58 -0.94
C GLU A 28 -4.62 18.31 -0.60
N PRO A 29 -4.90 17.59 0.51
CA PRO A 29 -4.21 16.34 0.81
C PRO A 29 -4.36 15.28 -0.29
N GLN A 30 -5.52 15.23 -0.95
CA GLN A 30 -5.73 14.30 -2.07
C GLN A 30 -4.89 14.65 -3.28
N ASN A 31 -4.75 15.92 -3.63
CA ASN A 31 -3.88 16.37 -4.73
C ASN A 31 -2.41 16.06 -4.43
N LYS A 32 -1.94 16.29 -3.20
CA LYS A 32 -0.59 15.93 -2.77
C LYS A 32 -0.34 14.42 -2.89
N ARG A 33 -1.25 13.59 -2.39
CA ARG A 33 -1.14 12.11 -2.54
C ARG A 33 -1.12 11.68 -4.01
N LYS A 34 -1.98 12.25 -4.84
CA LYS A 34 -2.01 11.98 -6.29
C LYS A 34 -0.69 12.32 -6.97
N GLN A 35 -0.09 13.47 -6.63
CA GLN A 35 1.22 13.86 -7.14
C GLN A 35 2.32 12.87 -6.74
N LEU A 36 2.43 12.56 -5.46
CA LEU A 36 3.39 11.59 -4.93
C LEU A 36 3.20 10.20 -5.54
N TRP A 37 1.95 9.77 -5.69
CA TRP A 37 1.62 8.50 -6.32
C TRP A 37 2.08 8.44 -7.78
N ASN A 38 1.82 9.49 -8.54
CA ASN A 38 2.26 9.60 -9.94
C ASN A 38 3.78 9.62 -10.06
N ASN A 39 4.49 10.28 -9.15
CA ASN A 39 5.96 10.29 -9.13
C ASN A 39 6.52 8.87 -8.93
N TYR A 40 5.99 8.11 -7.97
CA TYR A 40 6.34 6.70 -7.80
C TYR A 40 6.06 5.90 -9.07
N TYR A 41 4.83 5.99 -9.59
CA TYR A 41 4.42 5.25 -10.77
C TYR A 41 5.32 5.53 -11.97
N ASN A 42 5.61 6.79 -12.26
CA ASN A 42 6.46 7.19 -13.38
C ASN A 42 7.92 6.72 -13.22
N SER A 43 8.42 6.67 -12.00
CA SER A 43 9.77 6.17 -11.71
C SER A 43 9.88 4.63 -11.82
N ILE A 44 8.81 3.92 -11.46
CA ILE A 44 8.84 2.46 -11.31
C ILE A 44 8.30 1.75 -12.57
N LYS A 45 7.41 2.34 -13.35
CA LYS A 45 6.82 1.74 -14.56
C LYS A 45 7.83 1.31 -15.61
N LYS A 46 9.05 1.84 -15.56
CA LYS A 46 10.15 1.51 -16.48
C LYS A 46 10.98 0.30 -16.02
N ILE A 47 10.77 -0.16 -14.79
CA ILE A 47 11.48 -1.34 -14.26
C ILE A 47 10.89 -2.59 -14.90
N ASP A 48 11.75 -3.54 -15.25
CA ASP A 48 11.33 -4.79 -15.85
C ASP A 48 10.29 -5.51 -14.98
N SER A 49 9.15 -5.86 -15.57
CA SER A 49 8.07 -6.59 -14.91
C SER A 49 8.48 -7.97 -14.39
N ARG A 50 9.62 -8.51 -14.88
CA ARG A 50 10.24 -9.73 -14.35
C ARG A 50 10.85 -9.53 -12.96
N ILE A 51 11.14 -8.29 -12.56
CA ILE A 51 11.73 -7.94 -11.27
C ILE A 51 10.64 -7.62 -10.28
N LEU A 52 9.83 -6.62 -10.59
CA LEU A 52 8.68 -6.19 -9.80
C LEU A 52 7.56 -5.64 -10.68
N THR A 53 6.36 -5.63 -10.13
CA THR A 53 5.22 -4.97 -10.74
C THR A 53 4.62 -3.97 -9.75
N THR A 54 3.79 -3.07 -10.25
CA THR A 54 3.02 -2.14 -9.43
C THR A 54 1.55 -2.18 -9.81
N GLN A 55 0.72 -1.58 -8.97
CA GLN A 55 -0.71 -1.49 -9.23
C GLN A 55 -0.97 -0.62 -10.46
N VAL A 56 -1.84 -1.12 -11.34
CA VAL A 56 -2.27 -0.42 -12.55
C VAL A 56 -3.74 -0.06 -12.40
N TYR A 57 -4.07 1.21 -12.60
CA TYR A 57 -5.46 1.67 -12.63
C TYR A 57 -5.91 1.93 -14.04
N ASN A 58 -7.05 1.37 -14.42
CA ASN A 58 -7.75 1.80 -15.61
C ASN A 58 -8.43 3.16 -15.31
N LYS A 59 -7.76 4.24 -15.70
CA LYS A 59 -8.20 5.62 -15.43
C LYS A 59 -9.60 5.93 -15.99
N LYS A 60 -10.08 5.19 -16.98
CA LYS A 60 -11.43 5.38 -17.54
C LYS A 60 -12.53 4.73 -16.68
N LYS A 61 -12.18 3.75 -15.86
CA LYS A 61 -13.16 2.96 -15.07
C LYS A 61 -13.02 3.10 -13.56
N ILE A 62 -11.87 3.57 -13.07
CA ILE A 62 -11.56 3.57 -11.64
C ILE A 62 -11.08 4.94 -11.20
N GLN A 63 -11.76 5.49 -10.20
CA GLN A 63 -11.33 6.67 -9.47
C GLN A 63 -10.54 6.24 -8.23
N SER A 64 -9.24 6.55 -8.19
CA SER A 64 -8.38 6.17 -7.06
C SER A 64 -8.32 7.29 -6.02
N ALA A 65 -8.34 6.90 -4.75
CA ALA A 65 -8.06 7.80 -3.63
C ALA A 65 -6.56 8.06 -3.43
N PHE A 66 -5.68 7.40 -4.17
CA PHE A 66 -4.22 7.52 -4.08
C PHE A 66 -3.68 7.41 -2.64
N HIS A 67 -4.33 6.63 -1.79
CA HIS A 67 -4.00 6.54 -0.36
C HIS A 67 -2.86 5.57 -0.06
N ILE A 68 -2.55 4.65 -0.98
CA ILE A 68 -1.44 3.70 -0.89
C ILE A 68 -0.71 3.58 -2.24
N PHE A 69 0.59 3.29 -2.19
CA PHE A 69 1.37 2.87 -3.33
C PHE A 69 2.06 1.54 -3.03
N CYS A 70 1.80 0.54 -3.86
CA CYS A 70 2.34 -0.80 -3.69
C CYS A 70 3.24 -1.21 -4.84
N ILE A 71 4.30 -1.94 -4.51
CA ILE A 71 5.10 -2.72 -5.45
C ILE A 71 5.01 -4.20 -5.07
N ILE A 72 5.17 -5.08 -6.05
CA ILE A 72 5.02 -6.51 -5.88
C ILE A 72 6.26 -7.18 -6.44
N PHE A 73 7.08 -7.74 -5.57
CA PHE A 73 8.24 -8.55 -5.93
C PHE A 73 7.84 -9.98 -6.31
N LYS A 74 8.73 -10.70 -6.98
CA LYS A 74 8.50 -12.09 -7.42
C LYS A 74 8.38 -13.09 -6.28
N SER A 75 8.96 -12.80 -5.10
CA SER A 75 8.94 -13.73 -3.97
C SER A 75 8.94 -13.02 -2.63
N LYS A 76 8.49 -13.75 -1.60
CA LYS A 76 8.52 -13.32 -0.22
C LYS A 76 9.95 -12.97 0.25
N LYS A 77 10.93 -13.79 -0.13
CA LYS A 77 12.34 -13.57 0.24
C LYS A 77 12.87 -12.22 -0.28
N ILE A 78 12.58 -11.89 -1.55
CA ILE A 78 13.01 -10.60 -2.14
C ILE A 78 12.31 -9.44 -1.42
N ARG A 79 11.02 -9.55 -1.16
CA ARG A 79 10.24 -8.55 -0.40
C ARG A 79 10.84 -8.31 0.98
N GLU A 80 11.16 -9.36 1.74
CA GLU A 80 11.72 -9.27 3.09
C GLU A 80 13.12 -8.66 3.09
N ASN A 81 13.96 -9.06 2.14
CA ASN A 81 15.27 -8.46 1.94
C ASN A 81 15.16 -6.97 1.60
N PHE A 82 14.24 -6.60 0.72
CA PHE A 82 13.97 -5.20 0.40
C PHE A 82 13.50 -4.41 1.62
N ALA A 83 12.53 -4.91 2.37
CA ALA A 83 12.04 -4.25 3.57
C ALA A 83 13.15 -4.05 4.61
N SER A 84 13.99 -5.06 4.82
CA SER A 84 15.16 -4.98 5.71
C SER A 84 16.20 -3.97 5.22
N PHE A 85 16.48 -3.96 3.91
CA PHE A 85 17.37 -2.97 3.30
C PHE A 85 16.85 -1.54 3.48
N MET A 86 15.57 -1.31 3.21
CA MET A 86 14.94 0.01 3.36
C MET A 86 14.94 0.47 4.81
N LYS A 87 14.67 -0.43 5.76
CA LYS A 87 14.74 -0.14 7.21
C LYS A 87 16.14 0.34 7.62
N LYS A 88 17.21 -0.30 7.13
CA LYS A 88 18.60 0.14 7.36
C LYS A 88 18.90 1.52 6.77
N LYS A 89 18.12 1.97 5.79
CA LYS A 89 18.19 3.31 5.16
C LYS A 89 17.26 4.33 5.81
N GLY A 90 16.62 3.96 6.94
CA GLY A 90 15.66 4.82 7.65
C GLY A 90 14.31 4.93 6.98
N VAL A 91 13.95 4.00 6.09
CA VAL A 91 12.66 3.97 5.38
C VAL A 91 11.88 2.75 5.82
N LEU A 92 10.71 2.98 6.43
CA LEU A 92 9.83 1.92 6.89
C LEU A 92 8.84 1.54 5.78
N CYS A 93 8.93 0.31 5.30
CA CYS A 93 8.04 -0.27 4.30
C CYS A 93 7.25 -1.41 4.91
N PHE A 94 5.95 -1.46 4.64
CA PHE A 94 5.04 -2.45 5.21
C PHE A 94 4.41 -3.33 4.15
N PHE A 95 4.05 -4.56 4.54
CA PHE A 95 3.09 -5.36 3.79
C PHE A 95 1.68 -5.16 4.35
N HIS A 96 0.65 -5.30 3.53
CA HIS A 96 -0.76 -5.28 3.92
C HIS A 96 -1.61 -6.18 3.02
N TYR A 97 -2.37 -7.05 3.53
CA TYR A 97 -2.49 -7.60 4.90
C TYR A 97 -2.25 -9.09 4.83
N TYR A 98 -2.12 -9.75 5.99
CA TYR A 98 -2.14 -11.21 6.01
C TYR A 98 -3.49 -11.69 5.45
N PRO A 99 -3.52 -12.59 4.46
CA PRO A 99 -4.76 -13.01 3.82
C PRO A 99 -5.73 -13.63 4.81
N LEU A 100 -6.97 -13.17 4.83
CA LEU A 100 -7.97 -13.60 5.81
C LEU A 100 -8.20 -15.11 5.78
N HIS A 101 -8.25 -15.72 4.60
CA HIS A 101 -8.43 -17.18 4.46
C HIS A 101 -7.26 -18.01 5.02
N LEU A 102 -6.08 -17.42 5.19
CA LEU A 102 -4.93 -18.07 5.84
C LEU A 102 -4.90 -17.87 7.36
N SER A 103 -5.71 -16.97 7.90
CA SER A 103 -5.82 -16.74 9.33
C SER A 103 -6.40 -17.96 10.06
N ARG A 104 -6.17 -18.03 11.40
CA ARG A 104 -6.74 -19.11 12.21
C ARG A 104 -8.26 -19.23 12.06
N LEU A 105 -8.97 -18.10 12.06
CA LEU A 105 -10.42 -18.07 11.87
C LEU A 105 -10.80 -18.35 10.41
N GLY A 106 -10.11 -17.73 9.45
CA GLY A 106 -10.38 -17.93 8.04
C GLY A 106 -10.30 -19.39 7.59
N LYS A 107 -9.30 -20.12 8.09
CA LYS A 107 -9.16 -21.57 7.83
C LYS A 107 -10.31 -22.42 8.40
N LYS A 108 -10.98 -21.94 9.46
CA LYS A 108 -12.18 -22.61 10.00
C LYS A 108 -13.42 -22.32 9.15
N LEU A 109 -13.52 -21.12 8.57
CA LEU A 109 -14.68 -20.66 7.81
C LEU A 109 -14.63 -21.08 6.33
N SER A 110 -13.45 -21.24 5.75
CA SER A 110 -13.30 -21.61 4.35
C SER A 110 -12.03 -22.42 4.12
N LYS A 111 -12.14 -23.46 3.28
CA LYS A 111 -10.99 -24.25 2.78
C LYS A 111 -10.54 -23.82 1.39
N THR A 112 -11.06 -22.71 0.87
CA THR A 112 -10.77 -22.23 -0.47
C THR A 112 -9.32 -21.76 -0.59
N LYS A 113 -8.60 -22.28 -1.59
CA LYS A 113 -7.27 -21.79 -1.96
C LYS A 113 -7.41 -20.55 -2.86
N LEU A 114 -6.76 -19.46 -2.48
CA LEU A 114 -6.76 -18.21 -3.23
C LEU A 114 -5.34 -17.91 -3.74
N ASN A 115 -4.90 -18.69 -4.72
CA ASN A 115 -3.53 -18.68 -5.23
C ASN A 115 -3.04 -17.30 -5.67
N ILE A 116 -3.90 -16.49 -6.31
CA ILE A 116 -3.56 -15.13 -6.73
C ILE A 116 -3.35 -14.23 -5.51
N THR A 117 -4.24 -14.29 -4.52
CA THR A 117 -4.13 -13.52 -3.28
C THR A 117 -2.84 -13.86 -2.53
N GLU A 118 -2.51 -15.14 -2.43
CA GLU A 118 -1.29 -15.61 -1.75
C GLU A 118 -0.03 -15.18 -2.51
N LYS A 119 -0.04 -15.27 -3.85
CA LYS A 119 1.06 -14.81 -4.70
C LYS A 119 1.30 -13.31 -4.51
N ILE A 120 0.24 -12.50 -4.56
CA ILE A 120 0.33 -11.05 -4.36
C ILE A 120 0.83 -10.73 -2.95
N PHE A 121 0.25 -11.33 -1.91
CA PHE A 121 0.66 -11.16 -0.52
C PHE A 121 2.15 -11.45 -0.31
N ASN A 122 2.66 -12.51 -0.92
CA ASN A 122 4.06 -12.90 -0.77
C ASN A 122 5.03 -11.87 -1.34
N GLY A 123 4.66 -11.14 -2.38
CA GLY A 123 5.52 -10.13 -3.02
C GLY A 123 5.22 -8.68 -2.62
N LEU A 124 4.05 -8.40 -2.07
CA LEU A 124 3.55 -7.04 -1.90
C LEU A 124 4.26 -6.30 -0.77
N VAL A 125 4.70 -5.07 -1.06
CA VAL A 125 5.18 -4.10 -0.08
C VAL A 125 4.65 -2.71 -0.41
N ARG A 126 4.29 -1.95 0.61
CA ARG A 126 3.85 -0.55 0.49
C ARG A 126 5.03 0.37 0.72
N LEU A 127 5.18 1.33 -0.18
CA LEU A 127 6.09 2.46 0.00
C LEU A 127 5.39 3.57 0.82
N PRO A 128 6.15 4.38 1.58
CA PRO A 128 5.60 5.53 2.29
C PRO A 128 4.83 6.45 1.36
N LEU A 129 3.59 6.79 1.72
CA LEU A 129 2.73 7.71 0.97
C LEU A 129 1.77 8.40 1.93
N TYR A 130 2.01 9.67 2.20
CA TYR A 130 1.19 10.55 3.05
C TYR A 130 1.34 12.00 2.58
N PRO A 131 0.38 12.91 2.85
CA PRO A 131 0.36 14.25 2.27
C PRO A 131 1.61 15.08 2.56
N ASP A 132 2.22 14.90 3.74
CA ASP A 132 3.37 15.68 4.20
C ASP A 132 4.73 15.08 3.80
N LEU A 133 4.73 13.98 3.04
CA LEU A 133 5.97 13.39 2.49
C LEU A 133 6.62 14.39 1.52
N LYS A 134 7.83 14.85 1.87
CA LYS A 134 8.59 15.79 1.05
C LYS A 134 9.10 15.12 -0.21
N LEU A 135 9.25 15.91 -1.29
CA LEU A 135 9.72 15.39 -2.58
C LEU A 135 11.14 14.83 -2.49
N GLU A 136 12.01 15.44 -1.67
CA GLU A 136 13.36 14.94 -1.43
C GLU A 136 13.36 13.59 -0.72
N GLU A 137 12.48 13.41 0.25
CA GLU A 137 12.31 12.12 0.95
C GLU A 137 11.79 11.06 -0.01
N GLN A 138 10.83 11.41 -0.87
CA GLN A 138 10.34 10.51 -1.90
C GLN A 138 11.45 10.13 -2.90
N LYS A 139 12.25 11.09 -3.36
CA LYS A 139 13.43 10.82 -4.22
C LYS A 139 14.41 9.86 -3.55
N LYS A 140 14.69 10.05 -2.26
CA LYS A 140 15.53 9.14 -1.47
C LYS A 140 14.98 7.71 -1.44
N ILE A 141 13.66 7.56 -1.27
CA ILE A 141 13.00 6.25 -1.30
C ILE A 141 13.17 5.59 -2.66
N ILE A 142 12.92 6.32 -3.75
CA ILE A 142 13.06 5.82 -5.12
C ILE A 142 14.51 5.42 -5.41
N ASN A 143 15.47 6.26 -5.04
CA ASN A 143 16.89 5.98 -5.25
C ASN A 143 17.35 4.72 -4.48
N ASN A 144 16.86 4.53 -3.25
CA ASN A 144 17.15 3.33 -2.48
C ASN A 144 16.52 2.07 -3.12
N LEU A 145 15.31 2.16 -3.68
CA LEU A 145 14.71 1.07 -4.44
C LEU A 145 15.59 0.70 -5.65
N MET A 146 16.02 1.69 -6.44
CA MET A 146 16.89 1.46 -7.60
C MET A 146 18.25 0.86 -7.18
N LEU A 147 18.83 1.33 -6.09
CA LEU A 147 20.05 0.78 -5.53
C LEU A 147 19.88 -0.68 -5.11
N PHE A 148 18.76 -1.02 -4.48
CA PHE A 148 18.44 -2.40 -4.11
C PHE A 148 18.37 -3.31 -5.34
N ILE A 149 17.67 -2.87 -6.38
CA ILE A 149 17.51 -3.62 -7.64
C ILE A 149 18.89 -3.85 -8.28
N LYS A 150 19.71 -2.81 -8.39
CA LYS A 150 21.06 -2.90 -8.96
C LYS A 150 21.97 -3.87 -8.18
N LYS A 151 21.97 -3.79 -6.86
CA LYS A 151 22.81 -4.64 -6.00
C LYS A 151 22.47 -6.13 -6.06
N ASN A 152 21.24 -6.47 -6.40
CA ASN A 152 20.81 -7.88 -6.48
C ASN A 152 20.83 -8.41 -7.91
N HIS A 153 21.52 -7.73 -8.84
CA HIS A 153 21.67 -8.13 -10.24
C HIS A 153 20.34 -8.38 -10.96
N PHE A 154 19.32 -7.58 -10.62
CA PHE A 154 18.04 -7.64 -11.31
C PHE A 154 17.99 -6.72 -12.55
N LEU A 155 19.05 -5.96 -12.81
CA LEU A 155 19.26 -5.13 -14.01
C LEU A 155 20.42 -5.67 -14.82
#